data_3c5b2ddcbfe8b7d720da11c81146e1a3
#
_entry.id   3c5b2ddcbfe8b7d720da11c81146e1a3
#
_cell.length_a   1.000
_cell.length_b   1.000
_cell.length_c   1.000
_cell.angle_alpha   90.00
_cell.angle_beta   90.00
_cell.angle_gamma   90.00
#
_symmetry.space_group_name_H-M   'P 1'
#
loop_
_entity.id
_entity.type
_entity.pdbx_description
1 polymer ?
#
loop_
_entity_poly.entity_id
_entity_poly.type
_entity_poly.pdbx_seq_one_letter_code
_entity_poly.pdbx_strand_id
1 'polypeptide(L)'
;MFKIGQNKVMIQIGTNNGADEFNAMVKSSNPSKVILVEPNKSLNDKIIKNYTGIANVTIENVAITNKNEGIVKLVIPKNIITSTGKYYQGVNYIDVHYSLLPMDDWGNDFNEIKAISMTFNELCKKYKITNIGYLQIDTEGYDVEIIKSIDFTNIHIDIVKYEDWSFPVENFTRYGDKAKHYGINGMKEIDYLLTGLGYVITKEKSDYIAVKE
;
A
#
# COMPACT_ATOMS: atom_id res chain seq x y z
N MET A 1 14.21 15.12 -3.18
CA MET A 1 13.92 14.48 -1.87
C MET A 1 13.00 15.43 -1.11
N PHE A 2 11.76 15.06 -0.89
CA PHE A 2 10.78 15.88 -0.16
C PHE A 2 11.19 15.95 1.31
N LYS A 3 11.06 17.14 1.92
CA LYS A 3 11.28 17.31 3.36
C LYS A 3 9.95 17.10 4.07
N ILE A 4 9.82 15.99 4.78
CA ILE A 4 8.70 15.79 5.70
C ILE A 4 8.98 16.66 6.92
N GLY A 5 7.97 17.44 7.34
CA GLY A 5 8.09 18.26 8.54
C GLY A 5 8.40 17.38 9.78
N GLN A 6 9.23 17.92 10.69
CA GLN A 6 9.50 17.23 11.96
C GLN A 6 8.20 17.02 12.75
N ASN A 7 8.16 15.96 13.58
CA ASN A 7 7.01 15.61 14.42
C ASN A 7 5.71 15.27 13.67
N LYS A 8 5.78 14.87 12.40
CA LYS A 8 4.63 14.39 11.64
C LYS A 8 4.40 12.89 11.83
N VAL A 9 3.17 12.45 11.65
CA VAL A 9 2.85 11.02 11.56
C VAL A 9 3.23 10.49 10.19
N MET A 10 3.83 9.32 10.15
CA MET A 10 4.14 8.61 8.91
C MET A 10 3.48 7.23 8.92
N ILE A 11 2.83 6.85 7.82
CA ILE A 11 2.11 5.58 7.68
C ILE A 11 2.57 4.88 6.41
N GLN A 12 2.87 3.59 6.52
CA GLN A 12 3.11 2.72 5.37
C GLN A 12 2.09 1.58 5.37
N ILE A 13 1.44 1.35 4.24
CA ILE A 13 0.53 0.24 3.98
C ILE A 13 1.20 -0.67 2.96
N GLY A 14 1.36 -1.97 3.29
CA GLY A 14 2.18 -2.89 2.53
C GLY A 14 3.65 -2.76 2.90
N THR A 15 3.96 -2.90 4.19
CA THR A 15 5.33 -2.70 4.70
C THR A 15 6.30 -3.79 4.27
N ASN A 16 5.80 -4.99 3.94
CA ASN A 16 6.63 -6.15 3.67
C ASN A 16 7.66 -6.37 4.80
N ASN A 17 8.95 -6.54 4.48
CA ASN A 17 10.01 -6.73 5.49
C ASN A 17 10.52 -5.41 6.11
N GLY A 18 10.05 -4.24 5.63
CA GLY A 18 10.45 -2.92 6.12
C GLY A 18 11.86 -2.48 5.76
N ALA A 19 12.44 -3.03 4.69
CA ALA A 19 13.79 -2.69 4.21
C ALA A 19 13.74 -1.89 2.90
N ASP A 20 13.03 -0.78 2.90
CA ASP A 20 12.78 0.05 1.72
C ASP A 20 13.12 1.54 1.95
N GLU A 21 12.77 2.39 0.98
CA GLU A 21 12.99 3.83 1.08
C GLU A 21 12.13 4.50 2.15
N PHE A 22 10.96 3.95 2.52
CA PHE A 22 10.16 4.48 3.62
C PHE A 22 10.93 4.39 4.94
N ASN A 23 11.61 3.28 5.20
CA ASN A 23 12.47 3.11 6.37
C ASN A 23 13.61 4.15 6.39
N ALA A 24 14.27 4.37 5.25
CA ALA A 24 15.32 5.39 5.15
C ALA A 24 14.77 6.80 5.41
N MET A 25 13.56 7.08 4.93
CA MET A 25 12.87 8.36 5.14
C MET A 25 12.49 8.56 6.60
N VAL A 26 11.96 7.54 7.27
CA VAL A 26 11.64 7.56 8.71
C VAL A 26 12.89 7.89 9.54
N LYS A 27 14.02 7.23 9.24
CA LYS A 27 15.30 7.47 9.93
C LYS A 27 15.81 8.90 9.78
N SER A 28 15.54 9.55 8.65
CA SER A 28 15.99 10.92 8.36
C SER A 28 15.03 12.02 8.83
N SER A 29 13.75 11.70 9.07
CA SER A 29 12.70 12.69 9.32
C SER A 29 12.34 12.89 10.79
N ASN A 30 12.71 11.94 11.68
CA ASN A 30 12.34 11.95 13.11
C ASN A 30 10.82 12.18 13.34
N PRO A 31 9.95 11.28 12.86
CA PRO A 31 8.51 11.43 12.97
C PRO A 31 8.01 11.30 14.42
N SER A 32 6.85 11.89 14.73
CA SER A 32 6.21 11.73 16.04
C SER A 32 5.63 10.34 16.26
N LYS A 33 5.21 9.67 15.17
CA LYS A 33 4.68 8.32 15.16
C LYS A 33 4.87 7.69 13.78
N VAL A 34 5.16 6.38 13.78
CA VAL A 34 5.22 5.55 12.57
C VAL A 34 4.23 4.41 12.73
N ILE A 35 3.37 4.20 11.75
CA ILE A 35 2.49 3.03 11.67
C ILE A 35 2.86 2.23 10.42
N LEU A 36 3.19 0.97 10.64
CA LEU A 36 3.56 0.01 9.62
C LEU A 36 2.45 -1.03 9.53
N VAL A 37 1.81 -1.11 8.37
CA VAL A 37 0.71 -2.05 8.15
C VAL A 37 1.18 -3.18 7.25
N GLU A 38 1.21 -4.39 7.82
CA GLU A 38 1.62 -5.60 7.13
C GLU A 38 0.73 -6.78 7.55
N PRO A 39 -0.11 -7.30 6.65
CA PRO A 39 -1.01 -8.42 6.99
C PRO A 39 -0.28 -9.72 7.29
N ASN A 40 0.91 -9.93 6.72
CA ASN A 40 1.70 -11.14 6.92
C ASN A 40 2.53 -11.06 8.21
N LYS A 41 2.00 -11.62 9.30
CA LYS A 41 2.67 -11.64 10.62
C LYS A 41 4.05 -12.30 10.63
N SER A 42 4.35 -13.18 9.66
CA SER A 42 5.66 -13.84 9.58
C SER A 42 6.80 -12.86 9.28
N LEU A 43 6.49 -11.65 8.82
CA LEU A 43 7.46 -10.59 8.53
C LEU A 43 7.78 -9.70 9.75
N ASN A 44 7.04 -9.83 10.86
CA ASN A 44 7.20 -8.94 12.02
C ASN A 44 8.64 -8.87 12.56
N ASP A 45 9.32 -10.00 12.69
CA ASP A 45 10.70 -10.02 13.20
C ASP A 45 11.66 -9.25 12.29
N LYS A 46 11.46 -9.30 10.98
CA LYS A 46 12.25 -8.53 10.01
C LYS A 46 11.94 -7.04 10.13
N ILE A 47 10.66 -6.68 10.21
CA ILE A 47 10.23 -5.29 10.40
C ILE A 47 10.82 -4.74 11.70
N ILE A 48 10.67 -5.43 12.83
CA ILE A 48 11.22 -5.02 14.13
C ILE A 48 12.73 -4.78 14.02
N LYS A 49 13.46 -5.71 13.39
CA LYS A 49 14.90 -5.57 13.19
C LYS A 49 15.25 -4.32 12.38
N ASN A 50 14.55 -4.05 11.27
CA ASN A 50 14.83 -2.93 10.39
C ASN A 50 14.48 -1.57 11.01
N TYR A 51 13.53 -1.54 11.97
CA TYR A 51 13.11 -0.34 12.70
C TYR A 51 13.73 -0.23 14.10
N THR A 52 14.73 -1.07 14.43
CA THR A 52 15.45 -0.99 15.70
C THR A 52 16.04 0.41 15.92
N GLY A 53 15.82 0.98 17.10
CA GLY A 53 16.31 2.31 17.48
C GLY A 53 15.42 3.48 17.02
N ILE A 54 14.32 3.22 16.31
CA ILE A 54 13.33 4.24 15.96
C ILE A 54 12.22 4.24 17.03
N ALA A 55 11.96 5.41 17.60
CA ALA A 55 10.91 5.57 18.61
C ALA A 55 9.51 5.59 17.96
N ASN A 56 8.49 5.21 18.74
CA ASN A 56 7.07 5.34 18.38
C ASN A 56 6.66 4.59 17.10
N VAL A 57 7.26 3.44 16.83
CA VAL A 57 6.86 2.54 15.74
C VAL A 57 5.79 1.57 16.24
N THR A 58 4.73 1.42 15.45
CA THR A 58 3.64 0.47 15.69
C THR A 58 3.47 -0.41 14.46
N ILE A 59 3.37 -1.73 14.62
CA ILE A 59 3.07 -2.67 13.54
C ILE A 59 1.61 -3.10 13.69
N GLU A 60 0.85 -2.99 12.60
CA GLU A 60 -0.53 -3.46 12.47
C GLU A 60 -0.59 -4.63 11.51
N ASN A 61 -0.99 -5.80 12.01
CA ASN A 61 -1.17 -6.98 11.17
C ASN A 61 -2.61 -7.08 10.66
N VAL A 62 -2.97 -6.15 9.80
CA VAL A 62 -4.27 -6.07 9.13
C VAL A 62 -4.09 -5.80 7.64
N ALA A 63 -5.08 -6.14 6.84
CA ALA A 63 -5.17 -5.69 5.45
C ALA A 63 -6.01 -4.42 5.40
N ILE A 64 -5.50 -3.35 4.82
CA ILE A 64 -6.31 -2.15 4.58
C ILE A 64 -7.19 -2.40 3.36
N THR A 65 -8.49 -2.18 3.54
CA THR A 65 -9.53 -2.40 2.53
C THR A 65 -10.45 -1.18 2.43
N ASN A 66 -11.17 -1.06 1.32
CA ASN A 66 -12.12 0.04 1.10
C ASN A 66 -13.37 -0.04 2.01
N LYS A 67 -13.64 -1.21 2.58
CA LYS A 67 -14.70 -1.45 3.58
C LYS A 67 -14.25 -2.58 4.52
N ASN A 68 -14.75 -2.60 5.75
CA ASN A 68 -14.47 -3.69 6.68
C ASN A 68 -15.21 -4.97 6.26
N GLU A 69 -14.47 -5.98 5.87
CA GLU A 69 -14.99 -7.29 5.41
C GLU A 69 -14.79 -8.41 6.43
N GLY A 70 -14.28 -8.10 7.61
CA GLY A 70 -13.92 -9.07 8.64
C GLY A 70 -12.60 -9.78 8.31
N ILE A 71 -12.64 -10.93 7.68
CA ILE A 71 -11.44 -11.68 7.26
C ILE A 71 -11.35 -11.67 5.74
N VAL A 72 -10.24 -11.23 5.21
CA VAL A 72 -9.92 -11.24 3.77
C VAL A 72 -8.79 -12.21 3.47
N LYS A 73 -8.70 -12.62 2.21
CA LYS A 73 -7.63 -13.43 1.67
C LYS A 73 -6.76 -12.58 0.76
N LEU A 74 -5.47 -12.56 1.04
CA LEU A 74 -4.48 -12.01 0.13
C LEU A 74 -3.80 -13.18 -0.57
N VAL A 75 -3.51 -13.02 -1.85
CA VAL A 75 -3.02 -14.08 -2.71
C VAL A 75 -1.74 -13.71 -3.43
N ILE A 76 -0.94 -14.74 -3.75
CA ILE A 76 0.20 -14.65 -4.65
C ILE A 76 0.22 -15.89 -5.53
N PRO A 77 0.57 -15.79 -6.83
CA PRO A 77 0.68 -16.94 -7.70
C PRO A 77 1.69 -17.96 -7.14
N LYS A 78 1.35 -19.27 -7.16
CA LYS A 78 2.32 -20.31 -6.80
C LYS A 78 3.46 -20.41 -7.78
N ASN A 79 3.19 -20.11 -9.06
CA ASN A 79 4.17 -20.15 -10.12
C ASN A 79 4.25 -18.74 -10.73
N ILE A 80 5.21 -17.94 -10.29
CA ILE A 80 5.46 -16.63 -10.89
C ILE A 80 6.23 -16.84 -12.19
N ILE A 81 5.55 -16.61 -13.33
CA ILE A 81 6.20 -16.49 -14.64
C ILE A 81 6.49 -15.01 -14.82
N THR A 82 7.76 -14.62 -14.78
CA THR A 82 8.10 -13.22 -15.11
C THR A 82 7.85 -12.96 -16.59
N SER A 83 7.69 -11.69 -16.96
CA SER A 83 7.61 -11.22 -18.36
C SER A 83 8.77 -11.70 -19.24
N THR A 84 9.85 -12.21 -18.65
CA THR A 84 11.01 -12.83 -19.34
C THR A 84 10.90 -14.34 -19.45
N GLY A 85 9.78 -14.97 -19.02
CA GLY A 85 9.57 -16.43 -19.08
C GLY A 85 10.42 -17.24 -18.10
N LYS A 86 11.05 -16.60 -17.13
CA LYS A 86 11.84 -17.30 -16.09
C LYS A 86 10.94 -17.69 -14.94
N TYR A 87 10.88 -19.01 -14.65
CA TYR A 87 10.32 -19.53 -13.41
C TYR A 87 11.24 -19.17 -12.24
N TYR A 88 10.74 -18.46 -11.25
CA TYR A 88 11.40 -18.37 -9.96
C TYR A 88 11.08 -19.61 -9.14
N GLN A 89 11.81 -20.72 -9.39
CA GLN A 89 11.85 -21.83 -8.44
C GLN A 89 12.74 -21.43 -7.26
N GLY A 90 12.22 -21.51 -6.05
CA GLY A 90 13.02 -21.33 -4.83
C GLY A 90 12.99 -19.92 -4.24
N VAL A 91 12.12 -19.02 -4.68
CA VAL A 91 11.82 -17.78 -3.95
C VAL A 91 11.19 -18.17 -2.62
N ASN A 92 11.77 -17.66 -1.54
CA ASN A 92 11.18 -17.83 -0.22
C ASN A 92 9.91 -16.96 -0.20
N TYR A 93 8.75 -17.56 -0.48
CA TYR A 93 7.45 -16.87 -0.62
C TYR A 93 7.03 -16.04 0.61
N ILE A 94 7.80 -16.11 1.70
CA ILE A 94 7.61 -15.29 2.90
C ILE A 94 7.92 -13.81 2.62
N ASP A 95 8.76 -13.51 1.65
CA ASP A 95 9.24 -12.17 1.31
C ASP A 95 8.58 -11.59 0.04
N VAL A 96 7.51 -12.20 -0.44
CA VAL A 96 6.85 -11.81 -1.69
C VAL A 96 5.57 -11.04 -1.39
N HIS A 97 5.20 -10.18 -2.29
CA HIS A 97 4.09 -9.25 -2.22
C HIS A 97 2.75 -9.97 -2.43
N TYR A 98 1.89 -9.96 -1.44
CA TYR A 98 0.54 -10.50 -1.53
C TYR A 98 -0.45 -9.41 -1.92
N SER A 99 -1.33 -9.69 -2.88
CA SER A 99 -2.37 -8.77 -3.34
C SER A 99 -3.78 -9.19 -2.92
N LEU A 100 -4.65 -8.21 -2.73
CA LEU A 100 -6.11 -8.39 -2.70
C LEU A 100 -6.71 -8.35 -4.11
N LEU A 101 -5.92 -7.91 -5.12
CA LEU A 101 -6.39 -7.67 -6.48
C LEU A 101 -5.53 -8.43 -7.51
N PRO A 102 -5.54 -9.78 -7.51
CA PRO A 102 -4.78 -10.55 -8.50
C PRO A 102 -5.26 -10.29 -9.93
N MET A 103 -4.31 -10.05 -10.84
CA MET A 103 -4.59 -9.91 -12.27
C MET A 103 -4.96 -11.26 -12.90
N ASP A 104 -5.55 -11.25 -14.11
CA ASP A 104 -5.98 -12.45 -14.81
C ASP A 104 -4.81 -13.36 -15.23
N ASP A 105 -3.67 -12.78 -15.59
CA ASP A 105 -2.44 -13.48 -15.96
C ASP A 105 -1.76 -14.19 -14.76
N TRP A 106 -2.16 -13.87 -13.52
CA TRP A 106 -1.73 -14.62 -12.32
C TRP A 106 -2.34 -16.02 -12.25
N GLY A 107 -3.32 -16.34 -13.09
CA GLY A 107 -4.03 -17.63 -13.10
C GLY A 107 -4.94 -17.81 -11.89
N ASN A 108 -5.14 -19.07 -11.47
CA ASN A 108 -6.04 -19.43 -10.36
C ASN A 108 -5.37 -20.29 -9.27
N ASP A 109 -4.07 -20.58 -9.40
CA ASP A 109 -3.34 -21.38 -8.41
C ASP A 109 -2.49 -20.45 -7.53
N PHE A 110 -2.99 -20.20 -6.31
CA PHE A 110 -2.44 -19.22 -5.39
C PHE A 110 -1.93 -19.86 -4.08
N ASN A 111 -0.90 -19.25 -3.52
CA ASN A 111 -0.68 -19.28 -2.07
C ASN A 111 -1.53 -18.17 -1.44
N GLU A 112 -2.14 -18.46 -0.29
CA GLU A 112 -3.05 -17.54 0.38
C GLU A 112 -2.58 -17.26 1.81
N ILE A 113 -2.75 -16.02 2.25
CA ILE A 113 -2.76 -15.66 3.66
C ILE A 113 -4.12 -15.06 4.03
N LYS A 114 -4.53 -15.24 5.28
CA LYS A 114 -5.74 -14.62 5.82
C LYS A 114 -5.36 -13.49 6.76
N ALA A 115 -6.02 -12.35 6.61
CA ALA A 115 -5.83 -11.20 7.48
C ALA A 115 -7.17 -10.62 7.90
N ILE A 116 -7.18 -9.96 9.06
CA ILE A 116 -8.30 -9.11 9.46
C ILE A 116 -8.30 -7.90 8.55
N SER A 117 -9.45 -7.54 7.99
CA SER A 117 -9.59 -6.30 7.22
C SER A 117 -9.89 -5.13 8.15
N MET A 118 -9.39 -3.96 7.77
CA MET A 118 -9.64 -2.69 8.42
C MET A 118 -9.63 -1.60 7.36
N THR A 119 -10.50 -0.60 7.46
CA THR A 119 -10.40 0.56 6.58
C THR A 119 -9.31 1.51 7.05
N PHE A 120 -8.78 2.33 6.13
CA PHE A 120 -7.81 3.35 6.50
C PHE A 120 -8.39 4.36 7.52
N ASN A 121 -9.66 4.70 7.37
CA ASN A 121 -10.36 5.60 8.29
C ASN A 121 -10.50 4.99 9.70
N GLU A 122 -10.75 3.68 9.81
CA GLU A 122 -10.75 2.97 11.10
C GLU A 122 -9.35 2.94 11.73
N LEU A 123 -8.29 2.74 10.93
CA LEU A 123 -6.90 2.83 11.41
C LEU A 123 -6.62 4.22 12.00
N CYS A 124 -6.94 5.27 11.26
CA CYS A 124 -6.76 6.65 11.72
C CYS A 124 -7.57 6.93 12.99
N LYS A 125 -8.83 6.48 13.06
CA LYS A 125 -9.67 6.60 14.26
C LYS A 125 -9.08 5.86 15.47
N LYS A 126 -8.57 4.63 15.28
CA LYS A 126 -7.93 3.82 16.32
C LYS A 126 -6.76 4.57 16.99
N TYR A 127 -5.96 5.26 16.20
CA TYR A 127 -4.79 6.00 16.66
C TYR A 127 -5.01 7.49 16.88
N LYS A 128 -6.25 7.97 16.70
CA LYS A 128 -6.64 9.39 16.82
C LYS A 128 -5.80 10.29 15.92
N ILE A 129 -5.60 9.86 14.66
CA ILE A 129 -4.79 10.56 13.65
C ILE A 129 -5.72 11.30 12.70
N THR A 130 -5.50 12.60 12.56
CA THR A 130 -6.19 13.46 11.59
C THR A 130 -5.20 14.19 10.67
N ASN A 131 -3.88 14.17 11.00
CA ASN A 131 -2.84 14.82 10.23
C ASN A 131 -1.68 13.86 9.98
N ILE A 132 -1.37 13.62 8.72
CA ILE A 132 -0.35 12.68 8.26
C ILE A 132 0.63 13.45 7.38
N GLY A 133 1.92 13.39 7.71
CA GLY A 133 2.96 14.02 6.90
C GLY A 133 3.30 13.20 5.66
N TYR A 134 3.23 11.87 5.79
CA TYR A 134 3.56 10.97 4.69
C TYR A 134 2.81 9.66 4.78
N LEU A 135 2.06 9.35 3.74
CA LEU A 135 1.38 8.08 3.53
C LEU A 135 1.99 7.39 2.32
N GLN A 136 2.56 6.19 2.53
CA GLN A 136 2.96 5.31 1.43
C GLN A 136 2.01 4.13 1.35
N ILE A 137 1.54 3.81 0.16
CA ILE A 137 0.69 2.67 -0.14
C ILE A 137 1.40 1.86 -1.22
N ASP A 138 1.58 0.56 -0.94
CA ASP A 138 2.23 -0.40 -1.83
C ASP A 138 1.55 -1.76 -1.56
N THR A 139 0.44 -1.98 -2.21
CA THR A 139 -0.47 -3.12 -1.94
C THR A 139 -0.71 -3.99 -3.15
N GLU A 140 0.22 -3.92 -4.12
CA GLU A 140 0.17 -4.73 -5.33
C GLU A 140 -1.18 -4.56 -6.06
N GLY A 141 -1.53 -3.28 -6.31
CA GLY A 141 -2.68 -2.87 -7.11
C GLY A 141 -3.95 -2.51 -6.36
N TYR A 142 -4.05 -2.81 -5.05
CA TYR A 142 -5.22 -2.41 -4.28
C TYR A 142 -5.17 -0.94 -3.80
N ASP A 143 -4.10 -0.22 -4.13
CA ASP A 143 -3.81 1.19 -3.80
C ASP A 143 -4.97 2.10 -4.20
N VAL A 144 -5.51 1.88 -5.41
CA VAL A 144 -6.66 2.62 -5.96
C VAL A 144 -7.86 2.58 -5.02
N GLU A 145 -8.23 1.39 -4.55
CA GLU A 145 -9.37 1.18 -3.68
C GLU A 145 -9.16 1.82 -2.30
N ILE A 146 -7.93 1.77 -1.79
CA ILE A 146 -7.57 2.41 -0.52
C ILE A 146 -7.70 3.92 -0.66
N ILE A 147 -7.02 4.54 -1.64
CA ILE A 147 -7.00 6.00 -1.82
C ILE A 147 -8.41 6.55 -2.00
N LYS A 148 -9.25 5.90 -2.82
CA LYS A 148 -10.64 6.29 -3.05
C LYS A 148 -11.50 6.23 -1.79
N SER A 149 -11.14 5.39 -0.81
CA SER A 149 -11.87 5.22 0.44
C SER A 149 -11.45 6.17 1.55
N ILE A 150 -10.37 6.94 1.38
CA ILE A 150 -9.87 7.88 2.40
C ILE A 150 -10.86 9.03 2.59
N ASP A 151 -11.19 9.32 3.84
CA ASP A 151 -11.96 10.50 4.22
C ASP A 151 -11.07 11.74 4.29
N PHE A 152 -10.74 12.30 3.12
CA PHE A 152 -9.94 13.50 2.99
C PHE A 152 -10.60 14.76 3.59
N THR A 153 -11.86 14.69 4.01
CA THR A 153 -12.52 15.79 4.71
C THR A 153 -12.04 15.88 6.16
N ASN A 154 -11.81 14.73 6.80
CA ASN A 154 -11.43 14.64 8.21
C ASN A 154 -9.97 14.22 8.41
N ILE A 155 -9.29 13.72 7.39
CA ILE A 155 -7.90 13.26 7.43
C ILE A 155 -7.09 14.09 6.44
N HIS A 156 -6.20 14.92 6.97
CA HIS A 156 -5.27 15.72 6.17
C HIS A 156 -3.98 14.93 5.94
N ILE A 157 -3.53 14.84 4.68
CA ILE A 157 -2.31 14.15 4.28
C ILE A 157 -1.45 15.09 3.46
N ASP A 158 -0.21 15.36 3.90
CA ASP A 158 0.68 16.26 3.17
C ASP A 158 1.21 15.61 1.88
N ILE A 159 1.60 14.32 1.96
CA ILE A 159 2.18 13.57 0.84
C ILE A 159 1.58 12.17 0.80
N VAL A 160 1.11 11.75 -0.38
CA VAL A 160 0.68 10.38 -0.68
C VAL A 160 1.61 9.81 -1.74
N LYS A 161 2.26 8.68 -1.44
CA LYS A 161 3.02 7.88 -2.41
C LYS A 161 2.27 6.57 -2.67
N TYR A 162 2.14 6.17 -3.93
CA TYR A 162 1.44 4.95 -4.34
C TYR A 162 2.07 4.36 -5.61
N GLU A 163 1.91 3.06 -5.80
CA GLU A 163 2.49 2.31 -6.90
C GLU A 163 1.77 2.60 -8.24
N ASP A 164 2.52 2.57 -9.33
CA ASP A 164 1.96 2.67 -10.70
C ASP A 164 1.41 1.31 -11.15
N TRP A 165 0.11 1.17 -11.09
CA TRP A 165 -0.63 0.01 -11.59
C TRP A 165 -1.36 0.29 -12.91
N SER A 166 -0.73 1.04 -13.82
CA SER A 166 -1.28 1.40 -15.14
C SER A 166 -1.33 0.21 -16.12
N PHE A 167 -1.72 -0.97 -15.65
CA PHE A 167 -1.94 -2.14 -16.49
C PHE A 167 -3.21 -1.99 -17.34
N PRO A 168 -3.29 -2.65 -18.52
CA PRO A 168 -4.52 -2.70 -19.32
C PRO A 168 -5.70 -3.26 -18.51
N VAL A 169 -6.90 -2.72 -18.76
CA VAL A 169 -8.15 -3.15 -18.09
C VAL A 169 -8.44 -4.63 -18.34
N GLU A 170 -8.00 -5.14 -19.47
CA GLU A 170 -8.13 -6.54 -19.88
C GLU A 170 -7.46 -7.51 -18.92
N ASN A 171 -6.50 -7.06 -18.11
CA ASN A 171 -5.85 -7.86 -17.07
C ASN A 171 -6.73 -8.09 -15.83
N PHE A 172 -7.92 -7.52 -15.80
CA PHE A 172 -8.82 -7.54 -14.63
C PHE A 172 -10.22 -8.09 -14.96
N THR A 173 -10.38 -8.85 -16.06
CA THR A 173 -11.70 -9.33 -16.53
C THR A 173 -12.42 -10.24 -15.52
N ARG A 174 -11.67 -10.92 -14.64
CA ARG A 174 -12.22 -11.73 -13.53
C ARG A 174 -13.12 -10.94 -12.58
N TYR A 175 -13.03 -9.62 -12.57
CA TYR A 175 -13.84 -8.75 -11.71
C TYR A 175 -15.13 -8.27 -12.38
N GLY A 176 -15.43 -8.71 -13.62
CA GLY A 176 -16.63 -8.32 -14.36
C GLY A 176 -16.75 -6.80 -14.50
N ASP A 177 -17.91 -6.24 -14.18
CA ASP A 177 -18.16 -4.79 -14.32
C ASP A 177 -17.22 -3.90 -13.50
N LYS A 178 -16.58 -4.44 -12.46
CA LYS A 178 -15.61 -3.69 -11.64
C LYS A 178 -14.28 -3.51 -12.35
N ALA A 179 -13.93 -4.35 -13.32
CA ALA A 179 -12.66 -4.28 -14.07
C ALA A 179 -12.39 -2.88 -14.63
N LYS A 180 -13.43 -2.17 -15.05
CA LYS A 180 -13.35 -0.80 -15.58
C LYS A 180 -12.78 0.25 -14.61
N HIS A 181 -12.70 -0.07 -13.32
CA HIS A 181 -12.17 0.79 -12.26
C HIS A 181 -10.76 0.41 -11.82
N TYR A 182 -10.13 -0.58 -12.48
CA TYR A 182 -8.78 -1.05 -12.14
C TYR A 182 -7.78 -0.71 -13.25
N GLY A 183 -6.51 -1.00 -12.98
CA GLY A 183 -5.43 -0.72 -13.90
C GLY A 183 -5.35 0.76 -14.28
N ILE A 184 -5.08 1.05 -15.54
CA ILE A 184 -4.92 2.41 -16.06
C ILE A 184 -6.16 3.31 -15.78
N ASN A 185 -7.35 2.75 -15.76
CA ASN A 185 -8.55 3.54 -15.45
C ASN A 185 -8.62 3.90 -13.96
N GLY A 186 -8.31 2.95 -13.08
CA GLY A 186 -8.21 3.22 -11.64
C GLY A 186 -7.19 4.29 -11.33
N MET A 187 -6.03 4.24 -12.00
CA MET A 187 -4.99 5.27 -11.87
C MET A 187 -5.49 6.65 -12.28
N LYS A 188 -6.25 6.75 -13.38
CA LYS A 188 -6.88 8.02 -13.81
C LYS A 188 -7.93 8.52 -12.81
N GLU A 189 -8.69 7.61 -12.17
CA GLU A 189 -9.66 7.97 -11.14
C GLU A 189 -8.95 8.58 -9.90
N ILE A 190 -7.81 8.00 -9.47
CA ILE A 190 -7.03 8.57 -8.37
C ILE A 190 -6.44 9.94 -8.75
N ASP A 191 -5.89 10.04 -9.95
CA ASP A 191 -5.30 11.27 -10.48
C ASP A 191 -6.33 12.42 -10.44
N TYR A 192 -7.53 12.15 -10.95
CA TYR A 192 -8.63 13.10 -10.92
C TYR A 192 -9.03 13.46 -9.47
N LEU A 193 -9.16 12.48 -8.58
CA LEU A 193 -9.52 12.68 -7.19
C LEU A 193 -8.47 13.56 -6.47
N LEU A 194 -7.20 13.16 -6.52
CA LEU A 194 -6.13 13.86 -5.80
C LEU A 194 -5.89 15.26 -6.35
N THR A 195 -5.91 15.43 -7.67
CA THR A 195 -5.81 16.76 -8.29
C THR A 195 -6.99 17.66 -7.89
N GLY A 196 -8.21 17.11 -7.88
CA GLY A 196 -9.41 17.84 -7.41
C GLY A 196 -9.34 18.22 -5.94
N LEU A 197 -8.56 17.51 -5.14
CA LEU A 197 -8.27 17.84 -3.74
C LEU A 197 -7.09 18.81 -3.60
N GLY A 198 -6.45 19.27 -4.68
CA GLY A 198 -5.32 20.20 -4.68
C GLY A 198 -3.96 19.56 -4.43
N TYR A 199 -3.78 18.31 -4.85
CA TYR A 199 -2.45 17.69 -4.89
C TYR A 199 -1.80 17.92 -6.26
N VAL A 200 -0.48 18.14 -6.26
CA VAL A 200 0.37 18.08 -7.44
C VAL A 200 1.00 16.70 -7.51
N ILE A 201 0.78 16.00 -8.62
CA ILE A 201 1.20 14.62 -8.80
C ILE A 201 2.41 14.56 -9.73
N THR A 202 3.43 13.82 -9.31
CA THR A 202 4.64 13.55 -10.09
C THR A 202 4.90 12.05 -10.12
N LYS A 203 5.43 11.54 -11.25
CA LYS A 203 5.85 10.16 -11.37
C LYS A 203 7.33 10.02 -11.06
N GLU A 204 7.68 9.13 -10.15
CA GLU A 204 9.06 8.77 -9.82
C GLU A 204 9.27 7.26 -10.00
N LYS A 205 9.97 6.85 -11.07
CA LYS A 205 10.21 5.43 -11.42
C LYS A 205 8.89 4.64 -11.58
N SER A 206 8.63 3.70 -10.68
CA SER A 206 7.44 2.85 -10.61
C SER A 206 6.33 3.40 -9.73
N ASP A 207 6.49 4.62 -9.20
CA ASP A 207 5.56 5.17 -8.22
C ASP A 207 5.07 6.55 -8.63
N TYR A 208 3.94 6.95 -8.06
CA TYR A 208 3.44 8.32 -8.09
C TYR A 208 3.57 8.95 -6.71
N ILE A 209 3.90 10.23 -6.69
CA ILE A 209 3.96 11.05 -5.48
C ILE A 209 3.03 12.25 -5.67
N ALA A 210 2.03 12.32 -4.82
CA ALA A 210 1.08 13.43 -4.73
C ALA A 210 1.39 14.30 -3.52
N VAL A 211 1.70 15.57 -3.74
CA VAL A 211 2.04 16.55 -2.69
C VAL A 211 0.93 17.57 -2.60
N LYS A 212 0.41 17.82 -1.40
CA LYS A 212 -0.61 18.81 -1.12
C LYS A 212 0.02 20.21 -1.17
N GLU A 213 -0.54 21.10 -1.99
CA GLU A 213 -0.18 22.53 -2.04
C GLU A 213 -0.91 23.35 -0.97
#